data_6a4334124542286db713014c3dae17fe
#
_entry.id   6a4334124542286db713014c3dae17fe
#
_cell.length_a   1.000
_cell.length_b   1.000
_cell.length_c   1.000
_cell.angle_alpha   90.00
_cell.angle_beta   90.00
_cell.angle_gamma   90.00
#
_symmetry.space_group_name_H-M   'P 1'
#
loop_
_entity.id
_entity.type
_entity.pdbx_description
1 polymer ?
#
loop_
_entity_poly.entity_id
_entity_poly.type
_entity_poly.pdbx_seq_one_letter_code
_entity_poly.pdbx_strand_id
1 'polypeptide(L)'
;MTDSGSAVRDSVLSTIGTIAQGASRFAYTVIVGRLLGADVLAATNTAFAVSILLSLLGPTAAGNAAAAFGGTGQTGRLTTKALTITMVWLSAILGAVALVTAHLLGGGGASSLMVAALTVSWSWYIFGRGVRFGMRQVPAVAVWDNVTGALSLVLLVAVILTHMTPLVLAPAVIGYGAFALASLVGARRAARRHDSEERPAPTQALAHFLIWSSLGLIATNGIMQVSMVFAAVFDSPARAGLFAAALSLATPLSMLAQAVTPALLPQFAQWSQLPHADRARSIRRATLTLTVLLGAGAAVVIAVLPWALPIVFGQDFAGAVPLAQGLMVAVFGFSLSVFLSAYLAAIGRARISTLATGTSALVGLMIMIGASIGLGGAVGAVIGTGSAMILSASLLAAISLWPGRKESVR
;
A
#
# COMPACT_ATOMS: atom_id res chain seq x y z
N MET A 1 -17.59 -15.24 24.36
CA MET A 1 -16.27 -15.85 24.16
C MET A 1 -16.11 -16.01 22.65
N THR A 2 -15.43 -15.08 21.99
CA THR A 2 -15.12 -15.19 20.58
C THR A 2 -14.06 -16.27 20.42
N ASP A 3 -14.37 -17.26 19.61
CA ASP A 3 -13.55 -18.43 19.34
C ASP A 3 -12.15 -17.97 18.85
N SER A 4 -11.14 -18.10 19.69
CA SER A 4 -9.75 -17.68 19.37
C SER A 4 -9.23 -18.36 18.09
N GLY A 5 -9.74 -19.55 17.78
CA GLY A 5 -9.42 -20.28 16.56
C GLY A 5 -9.93 -19.59 15.28
N SER A 6 -11.10 -18.95 15.32
CA SER A 6 -11.65 -18.25 14.16
C SER A 6 -10.86 -16.98 13.83
N ALA A 7 -10.44 -16.22 14.83
CA ALA A 7 -9.66 -14.98 14.64
C ALA A 7 -8.25 -15.26 14.06
N VAL A 8 -7.60 -16.33 14.52
CA VAL A 8 -6.30 -16.76 13.97
C VAL A 8 -6.45 -17.20 12.51
N ARG A 9 -7.46 -18.02 12.21
CA ARG A 9 -7.75 -18.45 10.83
C ARG A 9 -8.01 -17.27 9.90
N ASP A 10 -8.82 -16.30 10.32
CA ASP A 10 -9.16 -15.12 9.53
C ASP A 10 -7.93 -14.23 9.30
N SER A 11 -7.05 -14.08 10.29
CA SER A 11 -5.77 -13.37 10.15
C SER A 11 -4.86 -14.06 9.13
N VAL A 12 -4.72 -15.38 9.20
CA VAL A 12 -3.91 -16.16 8.25
C VAL A 12 -4.47 -16.05 6.82
N LEU A 13 -5.79 -16.18 6.65
CA LEU A 13 -6.43 -16.06 5.33
C LEU A 13 -6.28 -14.65 4.75
N SER A 14 -6.42 -13.60 5.57
CA SER A 14 -6.17 -12.22 5.15
C SER A 14 -4.73 -12.02 4.68
N THR A 15 -3.77 -12.57 5.42
CA THR A 15 -2.35 -12.53 5.07
C THR A 15 -2.06 -13.24 3.75
N ILE A 16 -2.60 -14.45 3.57
CA ILE A 16 -2.48 -15.22 2.32
C ILE A 16 -3.07 -14.44 1.15
N GLY A 17 -4.26 -13.84 1.28
CA GLY A 17 -4.87 -13.02 0.24
C GLY A 17 -4.01 -11.82 -0.14
N THR A 18 -3.44 -11.13 0.85
CA THR A 18 -2.55 -9.98 0.61
C THR A 18 -1.25 -10.40 -0.08
N ILE A 19 -0.65 -11.52 0.32
CA ILE A 19 0.55 -12.07 -0.33
C ILE A 19 0.24 -12.48 -1.75
N ALA A 20 -0.89 -13.16 -2.00
CA ALA A 20 -1.30 -13.58 -3.34
C ALA A 20 -1.53 -12.38 -4.27
N GLN A 21 -2.16 -11.32 -3.78
CA GLN A 21 -2.33 -10.07 -4.53
C GLN A 21 -0.97 -9.43 -4.86
N GLY A 22 -0.06 -9.37 -3.89
CA GLY A 22 1.30 -8.86 -4.12
C GLY A 22 2.09 -9.71 -5.12
N ALA A 23 2.00 -11.04 -5.01
CA ALA A 23 2.65 -11.97 -5.93
C ALA A 23 2.11 -11.86 -7.36
N SER A 24 0.78 -11.74 -7.52
CA SER A 24 0.15 -11.55 -8.83
C SER A 24 0.60 -10.24 -9.48
N ARG A 25 0.67 -9.15 -8.70
CA ARG A 25 1.15 -7.87 -9.21
C ARG A 25 2.64 -7.93 -9.56
N PHE A 26 3.44 -8.58 -8.75
CA PHE A 26 4.86 -8.82 -9.05
C PHE A 26 5.02 -9.63 -10.34
N ALA A 27 4.29 -10.75 -10.48
CA ALA A 27 4.30 -11.55 -11.71
C ALA A 27 3.87 -10.74 -12.95
N TYR A 28 2.83 -9.89 -12.81
CA TYR A 28 2.39 -8.97 -13.85
C TYR A 28 3.53 -8.05 -14.30
N THR A 29 4.23 -7.44 -13.36
CA THR A 29 5.35 -6.53 -13.62
C THR A 29 6.54 -7.26 -14.26
N VAL A 30 6.85 -8.48 -13.81
CA VAL A 30 7.91 -9.33 -14.40
C VAL A 30 7.58 -9.69 -15.84
N ILE A 31 6.34 -10.12 -16.11
CA ILE A 31 5.89 -10.48 -17.46
C ILE A 31 5.99 -9.28 -18.40
N VAL A 32 5.50 -8.11 -17.96
CA VAL A 32 5.59 -6.87 -18.76
C VAL A 32 7.05 -6.48 -19.01
N GLY A 33 7.89 -6.45 -17.98
CA GLY A 33 9.30 -6.08 -18.11
C GLY A 33 10.07 -7.02 -19.03
N ARG A 34 9.89 -8.33 -18.85
CA ARG A 34 10.64 -9.35 -19.59
C ARG A 34 10.22 -9.48 -21.05
N LEU A 35 8.93 -9.30 -21.36
CA LEU A 35 8.38 -9.53 -22.69
C LEU A 35 8.15 -8.25 -23.49
N LEU A 36 7.92 -7.11 -22.83
CA LEU A 36 7.60 -5.84 -23.49
C LEU A 36 8.69 -4.77 -23.28
N GLY A 37 9.68 -5.04 -22.42
CA GLY A 37 10.84 -4.17 -22.21
C GLY A 37 10.64 -3.07 -21.16
N ALA A 38 11.72 -2.31 -20.95
CA ALA A 38 11.82 -1.34 -19.87
C ALA A 38 10.86 -0.16 -20.03
N ASP A 39 10.64 0.34 -21.24
CA ASP A 39 9.79 1.51 -21.51
C ASP A 39 8.31 1.21 -21.18
N VAL A 40 7.81 0.04 -21.60
CA VAL A 40 6.44 -0.39 -21.30
C VAL A 40 6.30 -0.67 -19.79
N LEU A 41 7.34 -1.22 -19.17
CA LEU A 41 7.39 -1.43 -17.73
C LEU A 41 7.31 -0.11 -16.97
N ALA A 42 8.07 0.91 -17.41
CA ALA A 42 8.02 2.26 -16.83
C ALA A 42 6.60 2.83 -16.88
N ALA A 43 5.99 2.86 -18.07
CA ALA A 43 4.64 3.37 -18.27
C ALA A 43 3.61 2.63 -17.41
N THR A 44 3.69 1.29 -17.38
CA THR A 44 2.78 0.43 -16.59
C THR A 44 2.91 0.71 -15.09
N ASN A 45 4.12 0.76 -14.54
CA ASN A 45 4.32 1.01 -13.11
C ASN A 45 4.03 2.46 -12.71
N THR A 46 4.27 3.43 -13.60
CA THR A 46 3.84 4.82 -13.37
C THR A 46 2.31 4.91 -13.28
N ALA A 47 1.59 4.22 -14.17
CA ALA A 47 0.12 4.15 -14.12
C ALA A 47 -0.37 3.55 -12.80
N PHE A 48 0.24 2.44 -12.34
CA PHE A 48 -0.07 1.88 -11.02
C PHE A 48 0.27 2.84 -9.89
N ALA A 49 1.41 3.51 -9.94
CA ALA A 49 1.85 4.44 -8.91
C ALA A 49 0.87 5.63 -8.78
N VAL A 50 0.48 6.24 -9.90
CA VAL A 50 -0.52 7.31 -9.94
C VAL A 50 -1.86 6.82 -9.38
N SER A 51 -2.34 5.65 -9.82
CA SER A 51 -3.61 5.10 -9.36
C SER A 51 -3.62 4.80 -7.87
N ILE A 52 -2.54 4.22 -7.34
CA ILE A 52 -2.41 3.93 -5.91
C ILE A 52 -2.29 5.23 -5.11
N LEU A 53 -1.44 6.16 -5.54
CA LEU A 53 -1.26 7.45 -4.88
C LEU A 53 -2.59 8.20 -4.73
N LEU A 54 -3.36 8.28 -5.80
CA LEU A 54 -4.68 8.89 -5.77
C LEU A 54 -5.66 8.13 -4.87
N SER A 55 -5.56 6.81 -4.81
CA SER A 55 -6.41 6.02 -3.90
C SER A 55 -6.12 6.26 -2.42
N LEU A 56 -4.91 6.72 -2.06
CA LEU A 56 -4.57 7.09 -0.68
C LEU A 56 -5.29 8.36 -0.22
N LEU A 57 -5.73 9.22 -1.15
CA LEU A 57 -6.43 10.48 -0.85
C LEU A 57 -7.85 10.29 -0.28
N GLY A 58 -8.39 9.09 -0.32
CA GLY A 58 -9.72 8.82 0.26
C GLY A 58 -10.19 7.38 0.11
N PRO A 59 -10.13 6.76 -1.07
CA PRO A 59 -10.63 5.40 -1.30
C PRO A 59 -10.10 4.36 -0.32
N THR A 60 -8.79 4.37 -0.05
CA THR A 60 -8.16 3.44 0.90
C THR A 60 -8.64 3.72 2.34
N ALA A 61 -8.76 4.99 2.72
CA ALA A 61 -9.31 5.37 4.03
C ALA A 61 -10.79 5.01 4.16
N ALA A 62 -11.58 5.15 3.08
CA ALA A 62 -12.97 4.72 3.06
C ALA A 62 -13.10 3.19 3.20
N GLY A 63 -12.19 2.43 2.59
CA GLY A 63 -12.08 0.98 2.79
C GLY A 63 -11.77 0.63 4.26
N ASN A 64 -10.80 1.30 4.87
CA ASN A 64 -10.47 1.12 6.29
C ASN A 64 -11.64 1.51 7.21
N ALA A 65 -12.36 2.59 6.87
CA ALA A 65 -13.56 2.99 7.61
C ALA A 65 -14.68 1.95 7.47
N ALA A 66 -14.89 1.40 6.27
CA ALA A 66 -15.86 0.34 6.06
C ALA A 66 -15.50 -0.95 6.82
N ALA A 67 -14.21 -1.25 6.96
CA ALA A 67 -13.73 -2.38 7.77
C ALA A 67 -13.94 -2.13 9.27
N ALA A 68 -13.72 -0.91 9.75
CA ALA A 68 -13.79 -0.56 11.17
C ALA A 68 -15.23 -0.30 11.65
N PHE A 69 -16.02 0.42 10.87
CA PHE A 69 -17.38 0.88 11.22
C PHE A 69 -18.48 0.17 10.44
N GLY A 70 -18.11 -0.58 9.40
CA GLY A 70 -19.02 -1.45 8.65
C GLY A 70 -19.39 -2.68 9.49
N GLY A 71 -20.36 -3.43 9.02
CA GLY A 71 -20.78 -4.66 9.70
C GLY A 71 -22.15 -5.11 9.24
N THR A 72 -22.62 -6.21 9.84
CA THR A 72 -23.92 -6.81 9.54
C THR A 72 -25.09 -6.11 10.26
N GLY A 73 -24.81 -5.28 11.28
CA GLY A 73 -25.81 -4.45 11.95
C GLY A 73 -26.25 -3.25 11.10
N GLN A 74 -27.35 -2.61 11.47
CA GLN A 74 -27.94 -1.52 10.70
C GLN A 74 -27.04 -0.29 10.67
N THR A 75 -26.41 0.08 11.79
CA THR A 75 -25.42 1.16 11.86
C THR A 75 -24.29 0.94 10.85
N GLY A 76 -23.76 -0.27 10.75
CA GLY A 76 -22.73 -0.65 9.79
C GLY A 76 -23.20 -0.55 8.34
N ARG A 77 -24.45 -0.91 8.06
CA ARG A 77 -25.05 -0.81 6.71
C ARG A 77 -25.26 0.63 6.27
N LEU A 78 -25.79 1.48 7.14
CA LEU A 78 -26.00 2.91 6.85
C LEU A 78 -24.65 3.61 6.63
N THR A 79 -23.64 3.28 7.44
CA THR A 79 -22.28 3.77 7.27
C THR A 79 -21.68 3.30 5.93
N THR A 80 -21.82 2.02 5.59
CA THR A 80 -21.34 1.47 4.30
C THR A 80 -22.06 2.11 3.12
N LYS A 81 -23.37 2.39 3.22
CA LYS A 81 -24.14 3.09 2.18
C LYS A 81 -23.64 4.53 1.99
N ALA A 82 -23.45 5.27 3.09
CA ALA A 82 -22.90 6.63 3.04
C ALA A 82 -21.52 6.65 2.40
N LEU A 83 -20.60 5.74 2.83
CA LEU A 83 -19.27 5.60 2.24
C LEU A 83 -19.35 5.23 0.75
N THR A 84 -20.29 4.38 0.34
CA THR A 84 -20.48 4.01 -1.07
C THR A 84 -20.88 5.22 -1.92
N ILE A 85 -21.79 6.08 -1.44
CA ILE A 85 -22.18 7.31 -2.14
C ILE A 85 -20.97 8.25 -2.25
N THR A 86 -20.23 8.44 -1.17
CA THR A 86 -18.98 9.24 -1.18
C THR A 86 -17.98 8.66 -2.19
N MET A 87 -17.85 7.35 -2.27
CA MET A 87 -16.94 6.67 -3.20
C MET A 87 -17.32 6.89 -4.67
N VAL A 88 -18.61 7.00 -5.01
CA VAL A 88 -19.03 7.31 -6.39
C VAL A 88 -18.46 8.65 -6.83
N TRP A 89 -18.67 9.70 -6.05
CA TRP A 89 -18.17 11.04 -6.37
C TRP A 89 -16.64 11.12 -6.31
N LEU A 90 -16.05 10.54 -5.28
CA LEU A 90 -14.60 10.56 -5.09
C LEU A 90 -13.89 9.81 -6.23
N SER A 91 -14.37 8.65 -6.64
CA SER A 91 -13.75 7.89 -7.74
C SER A 91 -13.92 8.60 -9.09
N ALA A 92 -15.02 9.32 -9.33
CA ALA A 92 -15.19 10.13 -10.52
C ALA A 92 -14.18 11.29 -10.56
N ILE A 93 -14.02 12.02 -9.45
CA ILE A 93 -13.04 13.11 -9.32
C ILE A 93 -11.61 12.57 -9.50
N LEU A 94 -11.26 11.50 -8.80
CA LEU A 94 -9.91 10.92 -8.88
C LEU A 94 -9.63 10.31 -10.26
N GLY A 95 -10.63 9.75 -10.93
CA GLY A 95 -10.53 9.31 -12.31
C GLY A 95 -10.25 10.46 -13.28
N ALA A 96 -10.93 11.60 -13.10
CA ALA A 96 -10.67 12.81 -13.89
C ALA A 96 -9.25 13.38 -13.61
N VAL A 97 -8.84 13.43 -12.33
CA VAL A 97 -7.47 13.83 -11.96
C VAL A 97 -6.43 12.88 -12.56
N ALA A 98 -6.66 11.57 -12.53
CA ALA A 98 -5.78 10.58 -13.13
C ALA A 98 -5.65 10.74 -14.64
N LEU A 99 -6.78 11.03 -15.34
CA LEU A 99 -6.80 11.32 -16.76
C LEU A 99 -5.91 12.50 -17.10
N VAL A 100 -6.09 13.62 -16.39
CA VAL A 100 -5.30 14.85 -16.59
C VAL A 100 -3.83 14.61 -16.27
N THR A 101 -3.54 13.97 -15.15
CA THR A 101 -2.17 13.66 -14.73
C THR A 101 -1.46 12.79 -15.77
N ALA A 102 -2.11 11.72 -16.25
CA ALA A 102 -1.54 10.84 -17.26
C ALA A 102 -1.31 11.57 -18.60
N HIS A 103 -2.21 12.47 -18.97
CA HIS A 103 -2.05 13.30 -20.16
C HIS A 103 -0.86 14.28 -20.04
N LEU A 104 -0.71 14.92 -18.89
CA LEU A 104 0.42 15.82 -18.59
C LEU A 104 1.78 15.08 -18.53
N LEU A 105 1.77 13.79 -18.18
CA LEU A 105 2.95 12.91 -18.22
C LEU A 105 3.28 12.40 -19.64
N GLY A 106 2.66 12.94 -20.67
CA GLY A 106 2.91 12.59 -22.07
C GLY A 106 2.09 11.39 -22.57
N GLY A 107 1.10 10.93 -21.83
CA GLY A 107 0.20 9.87 -22.26
C GLY A 107 -0.72 10.33 -23.39
N GLY A 108 -0.85 9.51 -24.43
CA GLY A 108 -1.90 9.70 -25.46
C GLY A 108 -3.31 9.51 -24.87
N GLY A 109 -4.34 9.96 -25.57
CA GLY A 109 -5.73 9.91 -25.07
C GLY A 109 -6.17 8.53 -24.60
N ALA A 110 -5.85 7.46 -25.33
CA ALA A 110 -6.20 6.09 -24.97
C ALA A 110 -5.46 5.60 -23.71
N SER A 111 -4.16 5.89 -23.57
CA SER A 111 -3.38 5.52 -22.39
C SER A 111 -3.84 6.28 -21.15
N SER A 112 -4.13 7.57 -21.27
CA SER A 112 -4.66 8.39 -20.17
C SER A 112 -6.02 7.88 -19.68
N LEU A 113 -6.90 7.45 -20.59
CA LEU A 113 -8.17 6.79 -20.26
C LEU A 113 -7.95 5.46 -19.51
N MET A 114 -6.95 4.67 -19.90
CA MET A 114 -6.61 3.43 -19.19
C MET A 114 -6.11 3.69 -17.77
N VAL A 115 -5.31 4.76 -17.54
CA VAL A 115 -4.87 5.16 -16.19
C VAL A 115 -6.07 5.62 -15.35
N ALA A 116 -6.98 6.40 -15.91
CA ALA A 116 -8.21 6.79 -15.23
C ALA A 116 -9.07 5.57 -14.85
N ALA A 117 -9.28 4.65 -15.79
CA ALA A 117 -10.01 3.40 -15.54
C ALA A 117 -9.32 2.53 -14.48
N LEU A 118 -7.99 2.46 -14.49
CA LEU A 118 -7.21 1.76 -13.46
C LEU A 118 -7.38 2.42 -12.09
N THR A 119 -7.36 3.75 -12.02
CA THR A 119 -7.56 4.50 -10.77
C THR A 119 -8.94 4.23 -10.19
N VAL A 120 -9.98 4.25 -11.01
CA VAL A 120 -11.35 3.96 -10.59
C VAL A 120 -11.48 2.51 -10.13
N SER A 121 -11.05 1.55 -10.93
CA SER A 121 -11.18 0.12 -10.61
C SER A 121 -10.35 -0.27 -9.38
N TRP A 122 -9.14 0.26 -9.23
CA TRP A 122 -8.31 0.08 -8.03
C TRP A 122 -8.96 0.68 -6.78
N SER A 123 -9.51 1.89 -6.87
CA SER A 123 -10.20 2.56 -5.76
C SER A 123 -11.41 1.75 -5.27
N TRP A 124 -12.22 1.24 -6.19
CA TRP A 124 -13.36 0.39 -5.87
C TRP A 124 -12.95 -1.00 -5.35
N TYR A 125 -11.85 -1.56 -5.86
CA TYR A 125 -11.27 -2.80 -5.35
C TYR A 125 -10.88 -2.68 -3.88
N ILE A 126 -10.08 -1.65 -3.52
CA ILE A 126 -9.64 -1.43 -2.14
C ILE A 126 -10.83 -1.15 -1.21
N PHE A 127 -11.77 -0.31 -1.64
CA PHE A 127 -13.00 -0.06 -0.89
C PHE A 127 -13.82 -1.34 -0.68
N GLY A 128 -14.01 -2.14 -1.74
CA GLY A 128 -14.74 -3.41 -1.69
C GLY A 128 -14.11 -4.43 -0.75
N ARG A 129 -12.75 -4.48 -0.66
CA ARG A 129 -12.05 -5.30 0.35
C ARG A 129 -12.43 -4.85 1.76
N GLY A 130 -12.39 -3.54 2.03
CA GLY A 130 -12.76 -2.98 3.33
C GLY A 130 -14.19 -3.32 3.72
N VAL A 131 -15.15 -3.19 2.79
CA VAL A 131 -16.55 -3.57 3.01
C VAL A 131 -16.68 -5.05 3.40
N ARG A 132 -15.99 -5.95 2.68
CA ARG A 132 -16.02 -7.39 3.00
C ARG A 132 -15.36 -7.71 4.34
N PHE A 133 -14.29 -7.03 4.70
CA PHE A 133 -13.67 -7.17 6.03
C PHE A 133 -14.62 -6.72 7.14
N GLY A 134 -15.31 -5.59 6.97
CA GLY A 134 -16.33 -5.13 7.91
C GLY A 134 -17.48 -6.15 8.06
N MET A 135 -17.84 -6.86 7.00
CA MET A 135 -18.82 -7.95 7.02
C MET A 135 -18.24 -9.30 7.54
N ARG A 136 -16.99 -9.34 8.00
CA ARG A 136 -16.29 -10.57 8.43
C ARG A 136 -16.21 -11.66 7.33
N GLN A 137 -16.21 -11.27 6.06
CA GLN A 137 -16.11 -12.17 4.91
C GLN A 137 -14.64 -12.37 4.47
N VAL A 138 -13.74 -12.58 5.42
CA VAL A 138 -12.28 -12.72 5.16
C VAL A 138 -11.96 -13.82 4.15
N PRO A 139 -12.56 -15.04 4.23
CA PRO A 139 -12.29 -16.07 3.22
C PRO A 139 -12.70 -15.65 1.81
N ALA A 140 -13.80 -14.92 1.67
CA ALA A 140 -14.25 -14.43 0.37
C ALA A 140 -13.28 -13.38 -0.22
N VAL A 141 -12.67 -12.54 0.63
CA VAL A 141 -11.61 -11.61 0.17
C VAL A 141 -10.42 -12.38 -0.38
N ALA A 142 -9.92 -13.39 0.35
CA ALA A 142 -8.79 -14.19 -0.08
C ALA A 142 -9.06 -14.92 -1.42
N VAL A 143 -10.25 -15.50 -1.58
CA VAL A 143 -10.64 -16.15 -2.85
C VAL A 143 -10.68 -15.13 -4.00
N TRP A 144 -11.34 -14.01 -3.80
CA TRP A 144 -11.48 -12.99 -4.85
C TRP A 144 -10.17 -12.29 -5.17
N ASP A 145 -9.24 -12.10 -4.21
CA ASP A 145 -7.90 -11.59 -4.48
C ASP A 145 -7.13 -12.53 -5.43
N ASN A 146 -7.23 -13.85 -5.21
CA ASN A 146 -6.64 -14.85 -6.09
C ASN A 146 -7.30 -14.87 -7.49
N VAL A 147 -8.63 -14.81 -7.55
CA VAL A 147 -9.37 -14.75 -8.82
C VAL A 147 -8.99 -13.50 -9.63
N THR A 148 -8.92 -12.34 -8.96
CA THR A 148 -8.50 -11.07 -9.57
C THR A 148 -7.08 -11.17 -10.13
N GLY A 149 -6.16 -11.72 -9.34
CA GLY A 149 -4.77 -11.92 -9.76
C GLY A 149 -4.67 -12.86 -10.97
N ALA A 150 -5.30 -14.03 -10.88
CA ALA A 150 -5.30 -15.00 -11.96
C ALA A 150 -5.94 -14.45 -13.24
N LEU A 151 -7.10 -13.80 -13.13
CA LEU A 151 -7.79 -13.17 -14.26
C LEU A 151 -6.90 -12.12 -14.94
N SER A 152 -6.27 -11.25 -14.14
CA SER A 152 -5.37 -10.21 -14.67
C SER A 152 -4.17 -10.82 -15.40
N LEU A 153 -3.58 -11.89 -14.88
CA LEU A 153 -2.44 -12.56 -15.51
C LEU A 153 -2.84 -13.28 -16.80
N VAL A 154 -3.96 -13.99 -16.81
CA VAL A 154 -4.47 -14.68 -18.01
C VAL A 154 -4.79 -13.67 -19.11
N LEU A 155 -5.46 -12.57 -18.78
CA LEU A 155 -5.76 -11.52 -19.75
C LEU A 155 -4.49 -10.80 -20.22
N LEU A 156 -3.48 -10.61 -19.35
CA LEU A 156 -2.19 -10.04 -19.75
C LEU A 156 -1.50 -10.92 -20.80
N VAL A 157 -1.48 -12.23 -20.57
CA VAL A 157 -0.92 -13.18 -21.57
C VAL A 157 -1.68 -13.07 -22.90
N ALA A 158 -3.00 -12.97 -22.87
CA ALA A 158 -3.81 -12.78 -24.08
C ALA A 158 -3.46 -11.47 -24.82
N VAL A 159 -3.30 -10.36 -24.09
CA VAL A 159 -2.87 -9.04 -24.65
C VAL A 159 -1.49 -9.16 -25.32
N ILE A 160 -0.57 -9.87 -24.69
CA ILE A 160 0.79 -10.06 -25.23
C ILE A 160 0.75 -10.93 -26.49
N LEU A 161 0.03 -12.06 -26.48
CA LEU A 161 -0.10 -12.96 -27.62
C LEU A 161 -0.80 -12.32 -28.83
N THR A 162 -1.71 -11.37 -28.57
CA THR A 162 -2.39 -10.60 -29.63
C THR A 162 -1.64 -9.32 -30.05
N HIS A 163 -0.45 -9.08 -29.49
CA HIS A 163 0.37 -7.89 -29.75
C HIS A 163 -0.33 -6.56 -29.49
N MET A 164 -1.35 -6.54 -28.63
CA MET A 164 -2.14 -5.34 -28.28
C MET A 164 -1.48 -4.56 -27.13
N THR A 165 -0.21 -4.17 -27.26
CA THR A 165 0.57 -3.46 -26.24
C THR A 165 -0.13 -2.23 -25.62
N PRO A 166 -0.92 -1.40 -26.38
CA PRO A 166 -1.66 -0.28 -25.78
C PRO A 166 -2.68 -0.70 -24.73
N LEU A 167 -3.11 -1.96 -24.72
CA LEU A 167 -4.07 -2.50 -23.76
C LEU A 167 -3.42 -3.18 -22.55
N VAL A 168 -2.12 -2.98 -22.33
CA VAL A 168 -1.38 -3.62 -21.22
C VAL A 168 -1.95 -3.34 -19.83
N LEU A 169 -2.69 -2.27 -19.62
CA LEU A 169 -3.36 -1.94 -18.36
C LEU A 169 -4.78 -2.56 -18.25
N ALA A 170 -5.41 -2.91 -19.37
CA ALA A 170 -6.79 -3.42 -19.39
C ALA A 170 -6.99 -4.69 -18.54
N PRO A 171 -6.06 -5.66 -18.52
CA PRO A 171 -6.15 -6.84 -17.66
C PRO A 171 -6.31 -6.49 -16.17
N ALA A 172 -5.53 -5.53 -15.68
CA ALA A 172 -5.60 -5.07 -14.29
C ALA A 172 -6.93 -4.32 -14.02
N VAL A 173 -7.36 -3.47 -14.95
CA VAL A 173 -8.65 -2.76 -14.86
C VAL A 173 -9.81 -3.76 -14.74
N ILE A 174 -9.82 -4.79 -15.59
CA ILE A 174 -10.87 -5.83 -15.60
C ILE A 174 -10.82 -6.65 -14.31
N GLY A 175 -9.64 -7.08 -13.88
CA GLY A 175 -9.46 -7.87 -12.66
C GLY A 175 -9.95 -7.13 -11.42
N TYR A 176 -9.49 -5.91 -11.20
CA TYR A 176 -9.93 -5.09 -10.06
C TYR A 176 -11.41 -4.69 -10.16
N GLY A 177 -11.90 -4.40 -11.37
CA GLY A 177 -13.31 -4.11 -11.62
C GLY A 177 -14.22 -5.30 -11.31
N ALA A 178 -13.82 -6.52 -11.69
CA ALA A 178 -14.57 -7.74 -11.38
C ALA A 178 -14.70 -7.97 -9.86
N PHE A 179 -13.62 -7.80 -9.11
CA PHE A 179 -13.67 -7.85 -7.64
C PHE A 179 -14.63 -6.80 -7.07
N ALA A 180 -14.51 -5.55 -7.55
CA ALA A 180 -15.35 -4.44 -7.09
C ALA A 180 -16.83 -4.74 -7.31
N LEU A 181 -17.20 -5.19 -8.50
CA LEU A 181 -18.58 -5.59 -8.84
C LEU A 181 -19.08 -6.73 -7.94
N ALA A 182 -18.28 -7.78 -7.76
CA ALA A 182 -18.62 -8.91 -6.90
C ALA A 182 -18.82 -8.46 -5.43
N SER A 183 -18.04 -7.49 -4.97
CA SER A 183 -18.15 -6.95 -3.62
C SER A 183 -19.42 -6.11 -3.44
N LEU A 184 -19.76 -5.26 -4.41
CA LEU A 184 -21.00 -4.47 -4.38
C LEU A 184 -22.25 -5.33 -4.45
N VAL A 185 -22.26 -6.35 -5.32
CA VAL A 185 -23.37 -7.32 -5.40
C VAL A 185 -23.53 -8.09 -4.09
N GLY A 186 -22.41 -8.54 -3.51
CA GLY A 186 -22.41 -9.23 -2.21
C GLY A 186 -22.97 -8.36 -1.08
N ALA A 187 -22.53 -7.10 -1.01
CA ALA A 187 -23.02 -6.13 -0.03
C ALA A 187 -24.53 -5.86 -0.17
N ARG A 188 -25.01 -5.69 -1.41
CA ARG A 188 -26.47 -5.49 -1.68
C ARG A 188 -27.29 -6.71 -1.26
N ARG A 189 -26.82 -7.93 -1.51
CA ARG A 189 -27.52 -9.16 -1.10
C ARG A 189 -27.57 -9.30 0.42
N ALA A 190 -26.49 -8.97 1.11
CA ALA A 190 -26.45 -8.99 2.58
C ALA A 190 -27.38 -7.93 3.19
N ALA A 191 -27.49 -6.75 2.57
CA ALA A 191 -28.34 -5.66 3.02
C ALA A 191 -29.85 -5.99 2.99
N ARG A 192 -30.31 -6.87 2.08
CA ARG A 192 -31.72 -7.24 1.92
C ARG A 192 -32.24 -8.22 2.98
N ARG A 193 -31.38 -8.78 3.83
CA ARG A 193 -31.73 -9.89 4.75
C ARG A 193 -32.08 -9.46 6.17
N HIS A 194 -31.99 -8.18 6.53
CA HIS A 194 -32.22 -7.72 7.91
C HIS A 194 -32.88 -6.33 7.92
N ASP A 195 -34.08 -6.25 8.47
CA ASP A 195 -34.77 -5.00 8.79
C ASP A 195 -34.69 -4.76 10.30
N SER A 196 -34.02 -3.76 10.76
CA SER A 196 -34.02 -3.25 12.14
C SER A 196 -33.66 -1.76 12.16
N GLU A 197 -34.25 -1.01 13.06
CA GLU A 197 -34.13 0.44 13.19
C GLU A 197 -32.91 0.85 14.06
N GLU A 198 -31.80 1.26 13.48
CA GLU A 198 -30.64 1.83 14.20
C GLU A 198 -30.08 3.06 13.46
N ARG A 199 -29.39 3.93 14.14
CA ARG A 199 -28.84 5.20 13.61
C ARG A 199 -27.47 4.99 12.96
N PRO A 200 -27.11 5.78 11.91
CA PRO A 200 -25.77 5.73 11.32
C PRO A 200 -24.69 6.16 12.33
N ALA A 201 -23.45 5.75 12.09
CA ALA A 201 -22.32 6.23 12.87
C ALA A 201 -22.24 7.79 12.83
N PRO A 202 -21.81 8.45 13.90
CA PRO A 202 -21.71 9.92 13.93
C PRO A 202 -20.85 10.41 12.75
N THR A 203 -21.42 11.25 11.91
CA THR A 203 -20.78 11.77 10.68
C THR A 203 -19.44 12.43 10.98
N GLN A 204 -19.33 13.13 12.11
CA GLN A 204 -18.10 13.80 12.54
C GLN A 204 -16.98 12.81 12.87
N ALA A 205 -17.28 11.70 13.56
CA ALA A 205 -16.30 10.66 13.87
C ALA A 205 -15.78 9.98 12.60
N LEU A 206 -16.68 9.72 11.64
CA LEU A 206 -16.34 9.13 10.36
C LEU A 206 -15.46 10.06 9.52
N ALA A 207 -15.82 11.34 9.42
CA ALA A 207 -15.02 12.33 8.70
C ALA A 207 -13.62 12.50 9.32
N HIS A 208 -13.55 12.58 10.63
CA HIS A 208 -12.27 12.63 11.35
C HIS A 208 -11.40 11.39 11.07
N PHE A 209 -11.99 10.21 11.12
CA PHE A 209 -11.28 8.97 10.80
C PHE A 209 -10.77 8.97 9.35
N LEU A 210 -11.59 9.37 8.37
CA LEU A 210 -11.21 9.42 6.96
C LEU A 210 -10.03 10.35 6.72
N ILE A 211 -10.05 11.56 7.28
CA ILE A 211 -8.98 12.55 7.12
C ILE A 211 -7.67 12.02 7.71
N TRP A 212 -7.68 11.59 8.98
CA TRP A 212 -6.46 11.13 9.64
C TRP A 212 -5.92 9.83 9.04
N SER A 213 -6.81 8.93 8.62
CA SER A 213 -6.41 7.70 7.93
C SER A 213 -5.77 8.01 6.57
N SER A 214 -6.35 8.93 5.78
CA SER A 214 -5.75 9.34 4.50
C SER A 214 -4.38 10.00 4.70
N LEU A 215 -4.27 10.94 5.65
CA LEU A 215 -2.98 11.58 5.96
C LEU A 215 -1.93 10.58 6.41
N GLY A 216 -2.30 9.63 7.26
CA GLY A 216 -1.40 8.57 7.69
C GLY A 216 -0.96 7.66 6.55
N LEU A 217 -1.87 7.29 5.66
CA LEU A 217 -1.58 6.46 4.49
C LEU A 217 -0.68 7.17 3.48
N ILE A 218 -0.92 8.46 3.22
CA ILE A 218 -0.05 9.28 2.35
C ILE A 218 1.34 9.39 2.96
N ALA A 219 1.43 9.68 4.26
CA ALA A 219 2.70 9.81 4.96
C ALA A 219 3.53 8.52 4.92
N THR A 220 2.89 7.36 5.02
CA THR A 220 3.59 6.06 5.08
C THR A 220 3.84 5.44 3.71
N ASN A 221 2.85 5.47 2.82
CA ASN A 221 2.91 4.77 1.52
C ASN A 221 3.06 5.71 0.33
N GLY A 222 2.73 7.00 0.49
CA GLY A 222 2.74 7.97 -0.62
C GLY A 222 4.11 8.16 -1.23
N ILE A 223 5.16 8.26 -0.41
CA ILE A 223 6.53 8.50 -0.89
C ILE A 223 7.02 7.41 -1.86
N MET A 224 6.63 6.14 -1.63
CA MET A 224 6.98 5.04 -2.52
C MET A 224 6.29 5.16 -3.89
N GLN A 225 5.06 5.66 -3.93
CA GLN A 225 4.36 5.87 -5.19
C GLN A 225 4.89 7.12 -5.92
N VAL A 226 5.15 8.18 -5.18
CA VAL A 226 5.76 9.42 -5.71
C VAL A 226 7.12 9.13 -6.32
N SER A 227 7.93 8.24 -5.73
CA SER A 227 9.25 7.88 -6.25
C SER A 227 9.21 7.31 -7.68
N MET A 228 8.18 6.50 -8.00
CA MET A 228 7.99 5.98 -9.36
C MET A 228 7.64 7.11 -10.35
N VAL A 229 6.79 8.04 -9.92
CA VAL A 229 6.43 9.21 -10.74
C VAL A 229 7.67 10.10 -11.01
N PHE A 230 8.49 10.32 -9.97
CA PHE A 230 9.75 11.09 -10.13
C PHE A 230 10.73 10.40 -11.08
N ALA A 231 10.90 9.08 -10.96
CA ALA A 231 11.72 8.33 -11.91
C ALA A 231 11.21 8.49 -13.35
N ALA A 232 9.88 8.49 -13.55
CA ALA A 232 9.30 8.64 -14.87
C ALA A 232 9.39 10.08 -15.44
N VAL A 233 9.37 11.11 -14.57
CA VAL A 233 9.39 12.52 -14.99
C VAL A 233 10.81 13.03 -15.24
N PHE A 234 11.77 12.62 -14.41
CA PHE A 234 13.13 13.17 -14.41
C PHE A 234 14.17 12.24 -15.06
N ASP A 235 13.73 11.11 -15.63
CA ASP A 235 14.63 10.20 -16.34
C ASP A 235 14.06 9.76 -17.70
N SER A 236 14.88 9.10 -18.51
CA SER A 236 14.43 8.44 -19.74
C SER A 236 13.49 7.26 -19.40
N PRO A 237 12.56 6.89 -20.29
CA PRO A 237 11.69 5.74 -20.10
C PRO A 237 12.45 4.45 -19.74
N ALA A 238 13.58 4.20 -20.39
CA ALA A 238 14.41 3.04 -20.09
C ALA A 238 14.95 3.05 -18.65
N ARG A 239 15.46 4.17 -18.15
CA ARG A 239 15.94 4.29 -16.75
C ARG A 239 14.80 4.22 -15.75
N ALA A 240 13.67 4.82 -16.06
CA ALA A 240 12.45 4.67 -15.26
C ALA A 240 11.98 3.20 -15.21
N GLY A 241 12.16 2.45 -16.30
CA GLY A 241 11.89 1.00 -16.35
C GLY A 241 12.83 0.20 -15.45
N LEU A 242 14.11 0.54 -15.39
CA LEU A 242 15.05 -0.06 -14.43
C LEU A 242 14.63 0.21 -12.99
N PHE A 243 14.19 1.45 -12.68
CA PHE A 243 13.67 1.78 -11.36
C PHE A 243 12.38 1.01 -11.06
N ALA A 244 11.47 0.86 -12.04
CA ALA A 244 10.24 0.09 -11.89
C ALA A 244 10.51 -1.39 -11.57
N ALA A 245 11.51 -2.01 -12.21
CA ALA A 245 11.94 -3.37 -11.90
C ALA A 245 12.51 -3.47 -10.48
N ALA A 246 13.36 -2.52 -10.09
CA ALA A 246 13.91 -2.42 -8.74
C ALA A 246 12.82 -2.27 -7.67
N LEU A 247 11.86 -1.36 -7.89
CA LEU A 247 10.74 -1.11 -6.98
C LEU A 247 9.82 -2.33 -6.85
N SER A 248 9.64 -3.08 -7.94
CA SER A 248 8.82 -4.29 -7.95
C SER A 248 9.38 -5.39 -7.07
N LEU A 249 10.70 -5.54 -7.00
CA LEU A 249 11.36 -6.48 -6.09
C LEU A 249 11.29 -6.01 -4.62
N ALA A 250 11.26 -4.70 -4.39
CA ALA A 250 11.13 -4.12 -3.05
C ALA A 250 9.71 -4.30 -2.46
N THR A 251 8.68 -4.32 -3.32
CA THR A 251 7.28 -4.35 -2.89
C THR A 251 6.90 -5.59 -2.08
N PRO A 252 7.20 -6.84 -2.48
CA PRO A 252 6.87 -8.03 -1.69
C PRO A 252 7.46 -8.01 -0.28
N LEU A 253 8.70 -7.51 -0.14
CA LEU A 253 9.34 -7.40 1.17
C LEU A 253 8.62 -6.40 2.09
N SER A 254 8.19 -5.27 1.53
CA SER A 254 7.41 -4.28 2.30
C SER A 254 6.05 -4.84 2.75
N MET A 255 5.42 -5.69 1.93
CA MET A 255 4.16 -6.35 2.28
C MET A 255 4.31 -7.35 3.43
N LEU A 256 5.45 -8.04 3.55
CA LEU A 256 5.71 -8.93 4.68
C LEU A 256 5.69 -8.17 6.02
N ALA A 257 6.31 -6.99 6.08
CA ALA A 257 6.27 -6.15 7.28
C ALA A 257 4.85 -5.72 7.64
N GLN A 258 4.05 -5.35 6.64
CA GLN A 258 2.66 -4.97 6.83
C GLN A 258 1.78 -6.16 7.24
N ALA A 259 2.08 -7.38 6.80
CA ALA A 259 1.35 -8.58 7.17
C ALA A 259 1.65 -9.05 8.61
N VAL A 260 2.89 -8.90 9.06
CA VAL A 260 3.32 -9.33 10.42
C VAL A 260 2.85 -8.34 11.50
N THR A 261 2.82 -7.05 11.20
CA THR A 261 2.51 -6.01 12.18
C THR A 261 1.15 -6.19 12.89
N PRO A 262 0.03 -6.53 12.21
CA PRO A 262 -1.25 -6.78 12.88
C PRO A 262 -1.22 -7.94 13.87
N ALA A 263 -0.38 -8.95 13.66
CA ALA A 263 -0.23 -10.07 14.59
C ALA A 263 0.42 -9.66 15.92
N LEU A 264 1.16 -8.55 15.94
CA LEU A 264 1.80 -8.00 17.13
C LEU A 264 0.91 -7.03 17.92
N LEU A 265 -0.23 -6.59 17.38
CA LEU A 265 -1.13 -5.65 18.05
C LEU A 265 -1.60 -6.11 19.44
N PRO A 266 -1.96 -7.41 19.68
CA PRO A 266 -2.30 -7.89 21.00
C PRO A 266 -1.16 -7.76 22.01
N GLN A 267 0.09 -7.99 21.58
CA GLN A 267 1.28 -7.81 22.42
C GLN A 267 1.50 -6.32 22.75
N PHE A 268 1.30 -5.42 21.79
CA PHE A 268 1.39 -3.99 22.04
C PHE A 268 0.34 -3.51 23.07
N ALA A 269 -0.88 -4.04 22.99
CA ALA A 269 -1.92 -3.77 23.96
C ALA A 269 -1.53 -4.26 25.36
N GLN A 270 -0.93 -5.44 25.49
CA GLN A 270 -0.40 -5.93 26.76
C GLN A 270 0.73 -5.05 27.30
N TRP A 271 1.69 -4.66 26.42
CA TRP A 271 2.79 -3.77 26.84
C TRP A 271 2.31 -2.39 27.27
N SER A 272 1.19 -1.89 26.73
CA SER A 272 0.61 -0.61 27.15
C SER A 272 0.19 -0.60 28.61
N GLN A 273 -0.11 -1.75 29.19
CA GLN A 273 -0.52 -1.94 30.60
C GLN A 273 0.67 -2.13 31.55
N LEU A 274 1.87 -2.37 31.03
CA LEU A 274 3.07 -2.56 31.86
C LEU A 274 3.55 -1.26 32.51
N PRO A 275 4.24 -1.34 33.66
CA PRO A 275 4.99 -0.23 34.22
C PRO A 275 5.97 0.36 33.19
N HIS A 276 6.22 1.66 33.29
CA HIS A 276 6.97 2.41 32.27
C HIS A 276 8.35 1.80 31.94
N ALA A 277 9.09 1.32 32.97
CA ALA A 277 10.41 0.71 32.81
C ALA A 277 10.36 -0.63 32.04
N ASP A 278 9.38 -1.47 32.34
CA ASP A 278 9.23 -2.78 31.70
C ASP A 278 8.71 -2.65 30.27
N ARG A 279 7.79 -1.71 30.02
CA ARG A 279 7.32 -1.32 28.69
C ARG A 279 8.48 -0.83 27.82
N ALA A 280 9.32 0.09 28.35
CA ALA A 280 10.50 0.59 27.64
C ALA A 280 11.51 -0.51 27.33
N ARG A 281 11.69 -1.46 28.25
CA ARG A 281 12.56 -2.63 28.05
C ARG A 281 12.01 -3.56 26.96
N SER A 282 10.70 -3.83 26.98
CA SER A 282 10.04 -4.71 26.00
C SER A 282 10.11 -4.13 24.59
N ILE A 283 9.74 -2.85 24.39
CA ILE A 283 9.82 -2.21 23.08
C ILE A 283 11.26 -2.11 22.57
N ARG A 284 12.24 -1.79 23.46
CA ARG A 284 13.65 -1.73 23.06
C ARG A 284 14.15 -3.09 22.59
N ARG A 285 13.85 -4.17 23.32
CA ARG A 285 14.23 -5.53 22.91
C ARG A 285 13.59 -5.90 21.57
N ALA A 286 12.28 -5.69 21.43
CA ALA A 286 11.57 -5.99 20.19
C ALA A 286 12.10 -5.19 19.00
N THR A 287 12.37 -3.88 19.19
CA THR A 287 12.94 -3.04 18.14
C THR A 287 14.34 -3.52 17.76
N LEU A 288 15.21 -3.82 18.72
CA LEU A 288 16.56 -4.34 18.44
C LEU A 288 16.51 -5.69 17.71
N THR A 289 15.70 -6.63 18.20
CA THR A 289 15.53 -7.94 17.56
C THR A 289 15.03 -7.79 16.11
N LEU A 290 14.05 -6.93 15.91
CA LEU A 290 13.49 -6.69 14.58
C LEU A 290 14.50 -5.99 13.66
N THR A 291 15.25 -5.02 14.18
CA THR A 291 16.34 -4.33 13.45
C THR A 291 17.39 -5.32 12.97
N VAL A 292 17.84 -6.22 13.84
CA VAL A 292 18.83 -7.24 13.49
C VAL A 292 18.25 -8.22 12.46
N LEU A 293 17.04 -8.72 12.68
CA LEU A 293 16.41 -9.69 11.79
C LEU A 293 16.15 -9.09 10.40
N LEU A 294 15.54 -7.91 10.35
CA LEU A 294 15.25 -7.21 9.08
C LEU A 294 16.53 -6.75 8.39
N GLY A 295 17.53 -6.28 9.16
CA GLY A 295 18.83 -5.88 8.64
C GLY A 295 19.59 -7.05 8.03
N ALA A 296 19.62 -8.20 8.71
CA ALA A 296 20.22 -9.42 8.17
C ALA A 296 19.46 -9.90 6.91
N GLY A 297 18.12 -9.90 6.94
CA GLY A 297 17.32 -10.23 5.76
C GLY A 297 17.57 -9.28 4.59
N ALA A 298 17.62 -7.99 4.82
CA ALA A 298 17.94 -6.99 3.80
C ALA A 298 19.35 -7.20 3.23
N ALA A 299 20.35 -7.47 4.07
CA ALA A 299 21.71 -7.75 3.64
C ALA A 299 21.80 -9.00 2.73
N VAL A 300 21.10 -10.07 3.09
CA VAL A 300 21.00 -11.27 2.24
C VAL A 300 20.37 -10.95 0.89
N VAL A 301 19.25 -10.21 0.89
CA VAL A 301 18.58 -9.83 -0.36
C VAL A 301 19.50 -8.95 -1.20
N ILE A 302 20.16 -7.93 -0.62
CA ILE A 302 21.13 -7.06 -1.31
C ILE A 302 22.24 -7.88 -1.95
N ALA A 303 22.76 -8.89 -1.26
CA ALA A 303 23.81 -9.78 -1.78
C ALA A 303 23.31 -10.65 -2.95
N VAL A 304 22.04 -11.06 -2.95
CA VAL A 304 21.44 -11.93 -3.98
C VAL A 304 20.95 -11.15 -5.21
N LEU A 305 20.62 -9.86 -5.08
CA LEU A 305 20.09 -9.03 -6.15
C LEU A 305 20.88 -9.03 -7.47
N PRO A 306 22.25 -9.03 -7.47
CA PRO A 306 23.00 -9.07 -8.72
C PRO A 306 22.70 -10.30 -9.60
N TRP A 307 22.30 -11.41 -9.01
CA TRP A 307 21.91 -12.62 -9.73
C TRP A 307 20.39 -12.69 -9.92
N ALA A 308 19.62 -12.38 -8.88
CA ALA A 308 18.16 -12.51 -8.89
C ALA A 308 17.51 -11.59 -9.94
N LEU A 309 17.95 -10.35 -10.05
CA LEU A 309 17.30 -9.35 -10.90
C LEU A 309 17.45 -9.69 -12.40
N PRO A 310 18.66 -10.02 -12.93
CA PRO A 310 18.81 -10.47 -14.30
C PRO A 310 18.11 -11.81 -14.61
N ILE A 311 18.02 -12.71 -13.64
CA ILE A 311 17.28 -13.98 -13.81
C ILE A 311 15.79 -13.71 -13.97
N VAL A 312 15.22 -12.80 -13.16
CA VAL A 312 13.78 -12.52 -13.14
C VAL A 312 13.35 -11.65 -14.32
N PHE A 313 14.03 -10.53 -14.57
CA PHE A 313 13.64 -9.55 -15.59
C PHE A 313 14.39 -9.69 -16.92
N GLY A 314 15.55 -10.33 -16.93
CA GLY A 314 16.45 -10.44 -18.08
C GLY A 314 17.71 -9.60 -17.90
N GLN A 315 18.73 -9.88 -18.73
CA GLN A 315 20.05 -9.22 -18.65
C GLN A 315 20.01 -7.71 -18.91
N ASP A 316 19.04 -7.23 -19.70
CA ASP A 316 18.85 -5.82 -19.99
C ASP A 316 18.53 -4.98 -18.72
N PHE A 317 18.07 -5.64 -17.68
CA PHE A 317 17.76 -5.02 -16.39
C PHE A 317 18.92 -5.08 -15.37
N ALA A 318 20.11 -5.55 -15.75
CA ALA A 318 21.27 -5.59 -14.84
C ALA A 318 21.60 -4.21 -14.24
N GLY A 319 21.37 -3.13 -14.99
CA GLY A 319 21.52 -1.74 -14.53
C GLY A 319 20.58 -1.33 -13.39
N ALA A 320 19.52 -2.13 -13.11
CA ALA A 320 18.61 -1.86 -12.00
C ALA A 320 19.13 -2.36 -10.64
N VAL A 321 20.20 -3.16 -10.60
CA VAL A 321 20.76 -3.76 -9.37
C VAL A 321 21.11 -2.69 -8.32
N PRO A 322 21.87 -1.62 -8.62
CA PRO A 322 22.18 -0.60 -7.64
C PRO A 322 20.94 0.12 -7.10
N LEU A 323 19.95 0.36 -7.95
CA LEU A 323 18.68 0.97 -7.57
C LEU A 323 17.89 0.06 -6.62
N ALA A 324 17.85 -1.24 -6.92
CA ALA A 324 17.20 -2.23 -6.08
C ALA A 324 17.89 -2.36 -4.72
N GLN A 325 19.22 -2.36 -4.68
CA GLN A 325 19.98 -2.40 -3.44
C GLN A 325 19.71 -1.16 -2.55
N GLY A 326 19.65 0.03 -3.16
CA GLY A 326 19.28 1.25 -2.45
C GLY A 326 17.82 1.22 -1.93
N LEU A 327 16.88 0.69 -2.73
CA LEU A 327 15.49 0.52 -2.30
C LEU A 327 15.33 -0.52 -1.17
N MET A 328 16.22 -1.53 -1.06
CA MET A 328 16.22 -2.45 0.09
C MET A 328 16.49 -1.72 1.40
N VAL A 329 17.36 -0.72 1.39
CA VAL A 329 17.59 0.15 2.55
C VAL A 329 16.33 0.94 2.90
N ALA A 330 15.62 1.45 1.89
CA ALA A 330 14.33 2.11 2.10
C ALA A 330 13.27 1.16 2.70
N VAL A 331 13.17 -0.07 2.19
CA VAL A 331 12.23 -1.09 2.69
C VAL A 331 12.56 -1.51 4.12
N PHE A 332 13.83 -1.62 4.48
CA PHE A 332 14.25 -1.85 5.86
C PHE A 332 13.73 -0.73 6.79
N GLY A 333 13.98 0.54 6.45
CA GLY A 333 13.47 1.69 7.20
C GLY A 333 11.94 1.72 7.27
N PHE A 334 11.27 1.44 6.15
CA PHE A 334 9.80 1.33 6.06
C PHE A 334 9.25 0.27 7.02
N SER A 335 9.84 -0.92 7.01
CA SER A 335 9.39 -2.04 7.85
C SER A 335 9.47 -1.70 9.34
N LEU A 336 10.55 -1.06 9.74
CA LEU A 336 10.75 -0.58 11.11
C LEU A 336 9.76 0.54 11.47
N SER A 337 9.49 1.45 10.53
CA SER A 337 8.52 2.54 10.70
C SER A 337 7.11 2.00 10.89
N VAL A 338 6.69 0.99 10.11
CA VAL A 338 5.37 0.36 10.23
C VAL A 338 5.18 -0.28 11.61
N PHE A 339 6.19 -1.02 12.08
CA PHE A 339 6.18 -1.64 13.41
C PHE A 339 6.07 -0.61 14.53
N LEU A 340 6.91 0.43 14.52
CA LEU A 340 6.93 1.46 15.55
C LEU A 340 5.67 2.34 15.51
N SER A 341 5.13 2.62 14.33
CA SER A 341 3.87 3.33 14.15
C SER A 341 2.69 2.57 14.76
N ALA A 342 2.64 1.25 14.55
CA ALA A 342 1.61 0.40 15.12
C ALA A 342 1.71 0.33 16.66
N TYR A 343 2.91 0.27 17.20
CA TYR A 343 3.13 0.36 18.65
C TYR A 343 2.66 1.70 19.21
N LEU A 344 3.04 2.83 18.59
CA LEU A 344 2.61 4.16 19.03
C LEU A 344 1.10 4.33 18.95
N ALA A 345 0.47 3.79 17.92
CA ALA A 345 -0.98 3.78 17.79
C ALA A 345 -1.66 2.98 18.92
N ALA A 346 -1.11 1.81 19.26
CA ALA A 346 -1.62 0.96 20.35
C ALA A 346 -1.54 1.61 21.73
N ILE A 347 -0.55 2.49 21.96
CA ILE A 347 -0.43 3.27 23.22
C ILE A 347 -1.13 4.64 23.15
N GLY A 348 -2.01 4.90 22.15
CA GLY A 348 -2.78 6.13 22.02
C GLY A 348 -2.02 7.32 21.41
N ARG A 349 -0.80 7.13 20.91
CA ARG A 349 0.05 8.20 20.32
C ARG A 349 0.04 8.20 18.78
N ALA A 350 -1.06 7.81 18.16
CA ALA A 350 -1.18 7.74 16.70
C ALA A 350 -0.90 9.08 15.99
N ARG A 351 -1.34 10.20 16.56
CA ARG A 351 -1.10 11.54 15.99
C ARG A 351 0.39 11.88 15.90
N ILE A 352 1.15 11.55 16.93
CA ILE A 352 2.61 11.80 16.98
C ILE A 352 3.30 10.93 15.93
N SER A 353 2.88 9.68 15.79
CA SER A 353 3.37 8.78 14.74
C SER A 353 3.10 9.33 13.33
N THR A 354 1.87 9.78 13.06
CA THR A 354 1.51 10.37 11.76
C THR A 354 2.29 11.64 11.46
N LEU A 355 2.52 12.50 12.44
CA LEU A 355 3.32 13.72 12.27
C LEU A 355 4.80 13.39 12.02
N ALA A 356 5.37 12.43 12.73
CA ALA A 356 6.76 12.01 12.54
C ALA A 356 6.99 11.39 11.16
N THR A 357 6.08 10.50 10.71
CA THR A 357 6.15 9.93 9.36
C THR A 357 5.88 10.98 8.29
N GLY A 358 4.94 11.88 8.50
CA GLY A 358 4.62 12.97 7.57
C GLY A 358 5.78 13.95 7.38
N THR A 359 6.42 14.39 8.47
CA THR A 359 7.61 15.25 8.38
C THR A 359 8.78 14.54 7.69
N SER A 360 8.99 13.25 7.97
CA SER A 360 10.02 12.44 7.30
C SER A 360 9.75 12.30 5.81
N ALA A 361 8.48 12.11 5.42
CA ALA A 361 8.08 12.03 4.01
C ALA A 361 8.30 13.37 3.29
N LEU A 362 7.99 14.50 3.93
CA LEU A 362 8.26 15.83 3.38
C LEU A 362 9.77 16.10 3.19
N VAL A 363 10.58 15.78 4.20
CA VAL A 363 12.05 15.89 4.10
C VAL A 363 12.58 14.99 2.98
N GLY A 364 12.12 13.74 2.92
CA GLY A 364 12.49 12.82 1.85
C GLY A 364 12.08 13.29 0.45
N LEU A 365 10.90 13.93 0.34
CA LEU A 365 10.44 14.53 -0.91
C LEU A 365 11.35 15.70 -1.34
N MET A 366 11.72 16.56 -0.43
CA MET A 366 12.66 17.65 -0.72
C MET A 366 14.04 17.14 -1.19
N ILE A 367 14.55 16.10 -0.52
CA ILE A 367 15.79 15.42 -0.93
C ILE A 367 15.61 14.77 -2.30
N MET A 368 14.47 14.13 -2.56
CA MET A 368 14.14 13.52 -3.86
C MET A 368 14.16 14.55 -4.97
N ILE A 369 13.52 15.71 -4.77
CA ILE A 369 13.52 16.82 -5.75
C ILE A 369 14.95 17.26 -6.05
N GLY A 370 15.72 17.61 -5.02
CA GLY A 370 17.10 18.08 -5.19
C GLY A 370 18.01 17.04 -5.84
N ALA A 371 17.93 15.77 -5.42
CA ALA A 371 18.73 14.69 -5.98
C ALA A 371 18.31 14.35 -7.42
N SER A 372 17.02 14.42 -7.77
CA SER A 372 16.53 14.12 -9.11
C SER A 372 17.03 15.13 -10.14
N ILE A 373 17.16 16.40 -9.76
CA ILE A 373 17.69 17.46 -10.64
C ILE A 373 19.20 17.23 -10.93
N GLY A 374 19.97 16.77 -9.94
CA GLY A 374 21.43 16.63 -10.08
C GLY A 374 21.88 15.25 -10.55
N LEU A 375 21.19 14.17 -10.18
CA LEU A 375 21.62 12.78 -10.36
C LEU A 375 20.69 11.96 -11.27
N GLY A 376 19.57 12.54 -11.70
CA GLY A 376 18.52 11.85 -12.45
C GLY A 376 17.42 11.27 -11.55
N GLY A 377 16.25 11.07 -12.16
CA GLY A 377 15.01 10.73 -11.44
C GLY A 377 15.07 9.43 -10.68
N ALA A 378 15.61 8.37 -11.26
CA ALA A 378 15.71 7.05 -10.61
C ALA A 378 16.61 7.07 -9.37
N VAL A 379 17.77 7.73 -9.46
CA VAL A 379 18.72 7.85 -8.33
C VAL A 379 18.13 8.77 -7.26
N GLY A 380 17.57 9.91 -7.66
CA GLY A 380 16.90 10.83 -6.75
C GLY A 380 15.73 10.17 -6.02
N ALA A 381 14.95 9.35 -6.72
CA ALA A 381 13.85 8.56 -6.12
C ALA A 381 14.35 7.57 -5.06
N VAL A 382 15.45 6.86 -5.31
CA VAL A 382 16.09 5.96 -4.33
C VAL A 382 16.56 6.72 -3.09
N ILE A 383 17.32 7.82 -3.30
CA ILE A 383 17.89 8.61 -2.21
C ILE A 383 16.77 9.24 -1.37
N GLY A 384 15.78 9.87 -2.01
CA GLY A 384 14.69 10.54 -1.33
C GLY A 384 13.81 9.56 -0.54
N THR A 385 13.45 8.42 -1.14
CA THR A 385 12.67 7.38 -0.46
C THR A 385 13.46 6.78 0.70
N GLY A 386 14.74 6.44 0.49
CA GLY A 386 15.63 5.92 1.53
C GLY A 386 15.74 6.88 2.72
N SER A 387 16.00 8.15 2.44
CA SER A 387 16.10 9.20 3.46
C SER A 387 14.79 9.36 4.25
N ALA A 388 13.62 9.38 3.56
CA ALA A 388 12.31 9.47 4.22
C ALA A 388 12.09 8.30 5.18
N MET A 389 12.36 7.07 4.73
CA MET A 389 12.06 5.87 5.49
C MET A 389 13.01 5.66 6.67
N ILE A 390 14.31 5.95 6.49
CA ILE A 390 15.29 5.88 7.57
C ILE A 390 15.03 6.98 8.61
N LEU A 391 14.74 8.21 8.16
CA LEU A 391 14.40 9.30 9.08
C LEU A 391 13.12 8.98 9.87
N SER A 392 12.09 8.45 9.20
CA SER A 392 10.86 8.01 9.86
C SER A 392 11.14 6.95 10.92
N ALA A 393 11.89 5.89 10.58
CA ALA A 393 12.26 4.85 11.53
C ALA A 393 13.01 5.40 12.73
N SER A 394 13.98 6.29 12.49
CA SER A 394 14.81 6.91 13.52
C SER A 394 13.99 7.80 14.46
N LEU A 395 13.12 8.66 13.92
CA LEU A 395 12.24 9.51 14.73
C LEU A 395 11.25 8.69 15.55
N LEU A 396 10.61 7.69 14.94
CA LEU A 396 9.69 6.82 15.66
C LEU A 396 10.38 5.99 16.74
N ALA A 397 11.59 5.51 16.47
CA ALA A 397 12.41 4.82 17.49
C ALA A 397 12.75 5.76 18.63
N ALA A 398 13.21 6.97 18.35
CA ALA A 398 13.50 7.97 19.36
C ALA A 398 12.28 8.27 20.23
N ILE A 399 11.11 8.50 19.62
CA ILE A 399 9.83 8.77 20.32
C ILE A 399 9.39 7.57 21.16
N SER A 400 9.55 6.34 20.63
CA SER A 400 9.13 5.11 21.30
C SER A 400 10.01 4.73 22.48
N LEU A 401 11.31 5.06 22.39
CA LEU A 401 12.31 4.72 23.39
C LEU A 401 12.54 5.84 24.43
N TRP A 402 12.05 7.06 24.11
CA TRP A 402 12.20 8.20 25.02
C TRP A 402 11.32 8.00 26.26
N PRO A 403 11.88 8.05 27.48
CA PRO A 403 11.08 8.00 28.69
C PRO A 403 10.25 9.30 28.78
N GLY A 404 9.00 9.23 28.37
CA GLY A 404 8.08 10.38 28.38
C GLY A 404 8.04 10.99 29.79
N ARG A 405 8.15 12.32 29.88
CA ARG A 405 7.77 13.09 31.06
C ARG A 405 6.41 12.59 31.53
N LYS A 406 6.27 12.37 32.86
CA LYS A 406 5.01 11.99 33.51
C LYS A 406 3.88 12.86 32.93
N GLU A 407 3.05 12.30 32.03
CA GLU A 407 1.75 12.89 31.77
C GLU A 407 0.96 12.72 33.05
N SER A 408 0.82 13.83 33.83
CA SER A 408 -0.15 13.92 34.88
C SER A 408 -1.51 13.59 34.26
N VAL A 409 -2.10 12.49 34.70
CA VAL A 409 -3.49 12.12 34.40
C VAL A 409 -4.38 13.34 34.69
N ARG A 410 -4.93 13.92 33.62
CA ARG A 410 -6.08 14.80 33.68
C ARG A 410 -7.25 14.12 33.01
#